data_74b202438d0519dc77ff65e784a20b18
#
_entry.id   74b202438d0519dc77ff65e784a20b18
#
_cell.length_a   1.000
_cell.length_b   1.000
_cell.length_c   1.000
_cell.angle_alpha   90.00
_cell.angle_beta   90.00
_cell.angle_gamma   90.00
#
_symmetry.space_group_name_H-M   'P 1'
#
loop_
_entity.id
_entity.type
_entity.pdbx_description
1 polymer ?
#
loop_
_entity_poly.entity_id
_entity_poly.type
_entity_poly.pdbx_seq_one_letter_code
_entity_poly.pdbx_strand_id
1 'polypeptide(L)'
;MNEQQSLWEFMHQQSGKLAEQTIQHIGLTFISLFIAVLIGLPLGIFISRRKQFSGPVLGVAGVLQTIPSIALLGFMIPVLGIGAKPAIAALLLYALLPIIRNTFTGITGVDAAVKEAAVAMGMSKWQVLKKVELPLAMPVIFAGIRTATVITVGVATLASFIAAGGLGEFIFGGISLNNTNMILAGAIPAALLAILFDFLLSRLQRLNLKKLKTATIILPLLLILLSSFYWIPSAYGSKLKAGFTPEFMGRRDGNLGLQSKYGLHIRTVVISDAVMYKAAYEKQLDVISGYSTDGRLKAYGLVVLKDDKGIFPPYYAAPIVRENSLKKFALLEKILNLLAGKINDSTMTALNYKTDYLHQSPEKVAKDFLVSQNLWKPAQNGNEGVVRIGSKIFGEQYILADMYSMLIKGYSNYDVVTKTGLGGTKICFDALTNDQIDLYPEYTGTGLLTILQPTVRVIDSVSTSSDATYNYVKDGFEKKYNIKWLKPIGFNNAYALMMRREQAKKLNIKTISDLKRYLESK
;
A
#
# COMPACT_ATOMS: atom_id res chain seq x y z
N MET A 1 15.10 -17.82 22.48
CA MET A 1 14.12 -16.76 22.74
C MET A 1 14.65 -15.51 22.05
N ASN A 2 14.06 -15.10 20.92
CA ASN A 2 14.37 -13.78 20.38
C ASN A 2 13.78 -12.76 21.36
N GLU A 3 14.60 -11.93 21.96
CA GLU A 3 14.13 -10.74 22.65
C GLU A 3 13.28 -9.96 21.65
N GLN A 4 11.98 -9.96 21.84
CA GLN A 4 11.09 -9.15 21.03
C GLN A 4 11.43 -7.70 21.38
N GLN A 5 12.02 -6.99 20.43
CA GLN A 5 12.28 -5.57 20.55
C GLN A 5 11.02 -4.88 21.06
N SER A 6 11.13 -4.07 22.13
CA SER A 6 9.99 -3.34 22.65
C SER A 6 9.53 -2.26 21.65
N LEU A 7 8.26 -1.85 21.75
CA LEU A 7 7.73 -0.77 20.91
C LEU A 7 8.56 0.52 21.06
N TRP A 8 8.99 0.82 22.29
CA TRP A 8 9.78 2.01 22.58
C TRP A 8 11.16 1.98 21.91
N GLU A 9 11.86 0.86 21.97
CA GLU A 9 13.15 0.68 21.28
C GLU A 9 12.99 0.79 19.77
N PHE A 10 11.92 0.20 19.19
CA PHE A 10 11.62 0.33 17.77
C PHE A 10 11.40 1.81 17.38
N MET A 11 10.55 2.53 18.12
CA MET A 11 10.28 3.95 17.86
C MET A 11 11.53 4.81 18.01
N HIS A 12 12.38 4.52 18.99
CA HIS A 12 13.63 5.24 19.20
C HIS A 12 14.61 5.01 18.04
N GLN A 13 14.77 3.77 17.59
CA GLN A 13 15.63 3.44 16.44
C GLN A 13 15.13 4.06 15.13
N GLN A 14 13.82 4.17 14.95
CA GLN A 14 13.18 4.73 13.76
C GLN A 14 12.78 6.21 13.95
N SER A 15 13.24 6.88 14.98
CA SER A 15 12.77 8.22 15.37
C SER A 15 12.90 9.26 14.27
N GLY A 16 14.01 9.27 13.54
CA GLY A 16 14.23 10.18 12.42
C GLY A 16 13.23 9.98 11.29
N LYS A 17 12.99 8.73 10.89
CA LYS A 17 12.00 8.39 9.85
C LYS A 17 10.58 8.65 10.34
N LEU A 18 10.29 8.33 11.59
CA LEU A 18 8.98 8.58 12.21
C LEU A 18 8.66 10.08 12.25
N ALA A 19 9.63 10.91 12.59
CA ALA A 19 9.48 12.38 12.56
C ALA A 19 9.24 12.88 11.13
N GLU A 20 10.01 12.42 10.14
CA GLU A 20 9.84 12.79 8.73
C GLU A 20 8.43 12.42 8.25
N GLN A 21 7.97 11.19 8.48
CA GLN A 21 6.66 10.72 8.05
C GLN A 21 5.53 11.46 8.80
N THR A 22 5.73 11.84 10.05
CA THR A 22 4.79 12.67 10.81
C THR A 22 4.65 14.06 10.19
N ILE A 23 5.76 14.71 9.85
CA ILE A 23 5.78 16.01 9.18
C ILE A 23 5.08 15.94 7.82
N GLN A 24 5.38 14.92 7.01
CA GLN A 24 4.73 14.71 5.73
C GLN A 24 3.21 14.49 5.89
N HIS A 25 2.81 13.71 6.90
CA HIS A 25 1.40 13.44 7.20
C HIS A 25 0.64 14.73 7.56
N ILE A 26 1.23 15.57 8.40
CA ILE A 26 0.69 16.89 8.75
C ILE A 26 0.60 17.76 7.50
N GLY A 27 1.67 17.86 6.72
CA GLY A 27 1.72 18.66 5.51
C GLY A 27 0.64 18.28 4.49
N LEU A 28 0.50 16.98 4.17
CA LEU A 28 -0.53 16.47 3.26
C LEU A 28 -1.95 16.77 3.76
N THR A 29 -2.20 16.55 5.06
CA THR A 29 -3.50 16.80 5.67
C THR A 29 -3.88 18.28 5.58
N PHE A 30 -2.98 19.16 6.00
CA PHE A 30 -3.32 20.57 6.13
C PHE A 30 -3.30 21.34 4.83
N ILE A 31 -2.45 20.99 3.84
CA ILE A 31 -2.56 21.58 2.49
C ILE A 31 -3.89 21.22 1.84
N SER A 32 -4.34 19.97 1.99
CA SER A 32 -5.64 19.52 1.48
C SER A 32 -6.81 20.21 2.18
N LEU A 33 -6.74 20.31 3.50
CA LEU A 33 -7.75 20.99 4.31
C LEU A 33 -7.81 22.49 4.00
N PHE A 34 -6.69 23.15 3.82
CA PHE A 34 -6.61 24.56 3.46
C PHE A 34 -7.32 24.83 2.14
N ILE A 35 -7.02 24.03 1.11
CA ILE A 35 -7.70 24.14 -0.21
C ILE A 35 -9.19 23.81 -0.07
N ALA A 36 -9.55 22.81 0.76
CA ALA A 36 -10.94 22.45 1.01
C ALA A 36 -11.74 23.57 1.69
N VAL A 37 -11.13 24.30 2.62
CA VAL A 37 -11.75 25.48 3.26
C VAL A 37 -11.91 26.61 2.27
N LEU A 38 -10.88 26.88 1.43
CA LEU A 38 -10.95 27.93 0.40
C LEU A 38 -12.05 27.70 -0.62
N ILE A 39 -12.38 26.46 -0.94
CA ILE A 39 -13.43 26.09 -1.88
C ILE A 39 -14.77 25.89 -1.16
N GLY A 40 -14.75 25.11 -0.09
CA GLY A 40 -15.96 24.64 0.59
C GLY A 40 -16.70 25.72 1.35
N LEU A 41 -15.98 26.65 1.98
CA LEU A 41 -16.61 27.77 2.70
C LEU A 41 -17.38 28.71 1.75
N PRO A 42 -16.77 29.25 0.68
CA PRO A 42 -17.50 30.06 -0.30
C PRO A 42 -18.67 29.32 -0.95
N LEU A 43 -18.47 28.02 -1.26
CA LEU A 43 -19.53 27.21 -1.88
C LEU A 43 -20.72 27.00 -0.92
N GLY A 44 -20.45 26.75 0.37
CA GLY A 44 -21.47 26.65 1.41
C GLY A 44 -22.24 27.97 1.61
N ILE A 45 -21.52 29.11 1.57
CA ILE A 45 -22.15 30.45 1.60
C ILE A 45 -23.01 30.66 0.34
N PHE A 46 -22.50 30.29 -0.84
CA PHE A 46 -23.25 30.45 -2.10
C PHE A 46 -24.57 29.66 -2.08
N ILE A 47 -24.53 28.36 -1.71
CA ILE A 47 -25.75 27.54 -1.68
C ILE A 47 -26.72 27.96 -0.56
N SER A 48 -26.24 28.61 0.51
CA SER A 48 -27.13 29.19 1.53
C SER A 48 -27.97 30.38 0.98
N ARG A 49 -27.44 31.07 -0.03
CA ARG A 49 -28.12 32.19 -0.73
C ARG A 49 -28.96 31.73 -1.92
N ARG A 50 -28.58 30.65 -2.54
CA ARG A 50 -29.22 30.10 -3.74
C ARG A 50 -29.67 28.65 -3.46
N LYS A 51 -30.72 28.50 -2.65
CA LYS A 51 -31.21 27.19 -2.14
C LYS A 51 -31.45 26.16 -3.25
N GLN A 52 -31.79 26.58 -4.47
CA GLN A 52 -31.98 25.69 -5.63
C GLN A 52 -30.75 24.87 -5.97
N PHE A 53 -29.55 25.35 -5.66
CA PHE A 53 -28.29 24.64 -5.88
C PHE A 53 -27.83 23.77 -4.69
N SER A 54 -28.54 23.88 -3.53
CA SER A 54 -28.11 23.14 -2.33
C SER A 54 -28.17 21.62 -2.52
N GLY A 55 -29.27 21.11 -3.12
CA GLY A 55 -29.44 19.69 -3.42
C GLY A 55 -28.33 19.14 -4.34
N PRO A 56 -28.16 19.71 -5.55
CA PRO A 56 -27.10 19.27 -6.47
C PRO A 56 -25.69 19.34 -5.88
N VAL A 57 -25.32 20.46 -5.24
CA VAL A 57 -23.96 20.63 -4.69
C VAL A 57 -23.67 19.66 -3.54
N LEU A 58 -24.59 19.53 -2.58
CA LEU A 58 -24.47 18.58 -1.48
C LEU A 58 -24.55 17.12 -1.97
N GLY A 59 -25.35 16.86 -3.00
CA GLY A 59 -25.45 15.55 -3.64
C GLY A 59 -24.14 15.14 -4.28
N VAL A 60 -23.55 15.98 -5.12
CA VAL A 60 -22.23 15.71 -5.75
C VAL A 60 -21.14 15.50 -4.69
N ALA A 61 -21.05 16.40 -3.71
CA ALA A 61 -20.07 16.26 -2.64
C ALA A 61 -20.30 14.97 -1.81
N GLY A 62 -21.57 14.58 -1.61
CA GLY A 62 -21.93 13.32 -0.95
C GLY A 62 -21.50 12.10 -1.75
N VAL A 63 -21.77 12.06 -3.05
CA VAL A 63 -21.36 10.96 -3.94
C VAL A 63 -19.83 10.81 -3.93
N LEU A 64 -19.08 11.91 -4.04
CA LEU A 64 -17.60 11.87 -3.98
C LEU A 64 -17.09 11.23 -2.68
N GLN A 65 -17.76 11.46 -1.55
CA GLN A 65 -17.38 10.88 -0.27
C GLN A 65 -17.76 9.38 -0.14
N THR A 66 -18.69 8.88 -0.96
CA THR A 66 -19.05 7.44 -0.97
C THR A 66 -18.05 6.58 -1.76
N ILE A 67 -17.25 7.19 -2.63
CA ILE A 67 -16.22 6.46 -3.38
C ILE A 67 -15.17 5.93 -2.37
N PRO A 68 -14.83 4.62 -2.39
CA PRO A 68 -13.77 4.10 -1.52
C PRO A 68 -12.46 4.87 -1.72
N SER A 69 -11.82 5.27 -0.61
CA SER A 69 -10.63 6.15 -0.65
C SER A 69 -9.47 5.57 -1.47
N ILE A 70 -9.23 4.27 -1.41
CA ILE A 70 -8.21 3.59 -2.23
C ILE A 70 -8.58 3.68 -3.72
N ALA A 71 -9.86 3.52 -4.08
CA ALA A 71 -10.31 3.64 -5.46
C ALA A 71 -10.15 5.08 -5.97
N LEU A 72 -10.52 6.07 -5.15
CA LEU A 72 -10.35 7.48 -5.50
C LEU A 72 -8.87 7.84 -5.73
N LEU A 73 -7.97 7.37 -4.85
CA LEU A 73 -6.52 7.52 -5.05
C LEU A 73 -6.07 6.88 -6.36
N GLY A 74 -6.55 5.67 -6.68
CA GLY A 74 -6.25 4.97 -7.93
C GLY A 74 -6.73 5.74 -9.18
N PHE A 75 -7.92 6.35 -9.13
CA PHE A 75 -8.45 7.16 -10.23
C PHE A 75 -7.67 8.46 -10.47
N MET A 76 -7.02 9.00 -9.44
CA MET A 76 -6.21 10.21 -9.60
C MET A 76 -4.84 9.95 -10.24
N ILE A 77 -4.30 8.72 -10.15
CA ILE A 77 -2.96 8.39 -10.68
C ILE A 77 -2.81 8.65 -12.18
N PRO A 78 -3.73 8.22 -13.08
CA PRO A 78 -3.59 8.45 -14.51
C PRO A 78 -3.54 9.93 -14.91
N VAL A 79 -4.10 10.82 -14.07
CA VAL A 79 -4.23 12.26 -14.35
C VAL A 79 -3.12 13.06 -13.66
N LEU A 80 -2.82 12.73 -12.40
CA LEU A 80 -1.92 13.53 -11.55
C LEU A 80 -0.58 12.84 -11.27
N GLY A 81 -0.38 11.60 -11.74
CA GLY A 81 0.79 10.79 -11.43
C GLY A 81 0.73 10.20 -10.02
N ILE A 82 1.89 9.79 -9.49
CA ILE A 82 2.05 9.29 -8.13
C ILE A 82 2.53 10.38 -7.18
N GLY A 83 2.39 10.13 -5.86
CA GLY A 83 2.90 11.01 -4.81
C GLY A 83 1.88 11.98 -4.26
N ALA A 84 2.34 13.14 -3.81
CA ALA A 84 1.51 14.06 -3.04
C ALA A 84 0.36 14.70 -3.83
N LYS A 85 0.51 14.96 -5.14
CA LYS A 85 -0.54 15.61 -5.95
C LYS A 85 -1.87 14.86 -5.94
N PRO A 86 -1.92 13.55 -6.33
CA PRO A 86 -3.16 12.79 -6.27
C PRO A 86 -3.66 12.58 -4.83
N ALA A 87 -2.76 12.47 -3.85
CA ALA A 87 -3.15 12.38 -2.44
C ALA A 87 -3.87 13.64 -1.97
N ILE A 88 -3.31 14.83 -2.25
CA ILE A 88 -3.91 16.12 -1.91
C ILE A 88 -5.30 16.25 -2.58
N ALA A 89 -5.42 15.89 -3.86
CA ALA A 89 -6.69 15.94 -4.57
C ALA A 89 -7.75 15.02 -3.92
N ALA A 90 -7.39 13.79 -3.60
CA ALA A 90 -8.31 12.86 -2.94
C ALA A 90 -8.73 13.35 -1.53
N LEU A 91 -7.77 13.76 -0.71
CA LEU A 91 -8.01 14.29 0.64
C LEU A 91 -8.91 15.55 0.61
N LEU A 92 -8.66 16.44 -0.35
CA LEU A 92 -9.49 17.61 -0.60
C LEU A 92 -10.95 17.22 -0.84
N LEU A 93 -11.20 16.26 -1.74
CA LEU A 93 -12.57 15.83 -2.08
C LEU A 93 -13.31 15.27 -0.85
N TYR A 94 -12.61 14.51 0.01
CA TYR A 94 -13.19 13.99 1.26
C TYR A 94 -13.50 15.10 2.28
N ALA A 95 -12.70 16.16 2.31
CA ALA A 95 -12.89 17.28 3.22
C ALA A 95 -14.03 18.22 2.81
N LEU A 96 -14.40 18.27 1.52
CA LEU A 96 -15.38 19.23 1.00
C LEU A 96 -16.76 19.07 1.62
N LEU A 97 -17.32 17.86 1.68
CA LEU A 97 -18.70 17.66 2.13
C LEU A 97 -18.96 18.17 3.56
N PRO A 98 -18.14 17.82 4.59
CA PRO A 98 -18.34 18.32 5.93
C PRO A 98 -18.28 19.85 6.00
N ILE A 99 -17.37 20.47 5.26
CA ILE A 99 -17.19 21.93 5.24
C ILE A 99 -18.38 22.61 4.57
N ILE A 100 -18.77 22.17 3.37
CA ILE A 100 -19.90 22.75 2.63
C ILE A 100 -21.20 22.58 3.42
N ARG A 101 -21.47 21.36 3.92
CA ARG A 101 -22.71 21.04 4.65
C ARG A 101 -22.83 21.85 5.92
N ASN A 102 -21.80 21.92 6.74
CA ASN A 102 -21.85 22.65 8.01
C ASN A 102 -21.87 24.17 7.78
N THR A 103 -21.23 24.68 6.73
CA THR A 103 -21.35 26.09 6.35
C THR A 103 -22.77 26.42 5.94
N PHE A 104 -23.37 25.61 5.08
CA PHE A 104 -24.77 25.77 4.66
C PHE A 104 -25.74 25.71 5.86
N THR A 105 -25.63 24.66 6.68
CA THR A 105 -26.48 24.44 7.85
C THR A 105 -26.32 25.55 8.88
N GLY A 106 -25.05 25.96 9.14
CA GLY A 106 -24.76 27.03 10.10
C GLY A 106 -25.42 28.38 9.69
N ILE A 107 -25.29 28.74 8.41
CA ILE A 107 -25.87 30.02 7.91
C ILE A 107 -27.40 29.95 7.84
N THR A 108 -27.96 28.86 7.35
CA THR A 108 -29.43 28.71 7.23
C THR A 108 -30.10 28.54 8.59
N GLY A 109 -29.40 27.96 9.57
CA GLY A 109 -29.87 27.75 10.94
C GLY A 109 -29.84 28.99 11.84
N VAL A 110 -29.35 30.15 11.37
CA VAL A 110 -29.44 31.40 12.14
C VAL A 110 -30.89 31.82 12.25
N ASP A 111 -31.32 32.20 13.47
CA ASP A 111 -32.70 32.61 13.77
C ASP A 111 -33.21 33.68 12.81
N ALA A 112 -34.41 33.45 12.28
CA ALA A 112 -35.07 34.37 11.35
C ALA A 112 -35.33 35.74 11.98
N ALA A 113 -35.75 35.80 13.25
CA ALA A 113 -36.01 37.06 13.97
C ALA A 113 -34.74 37.91 14.08
N VAL A 114 -33.57 37.29 14.29
CA VAL A 114 -32.28 38.00 14.34
C VAL A 114 -31.93 38.58 12.95
N LYS A 115 -32.23 37.87 11.87
CA LYS A 115 -32.00 38.34 10.49
C LYS A 115 -32.93 39.49 10.15
N GLU A 116 -34.21 39.38 10.51
CA GLU A 116 -35.23 40.41 10.30
C GLU A 116 -34.90 41.70 11.07
N ALA A 117 -34.50 41.57 12.34
CA ALA A 117 -34.05 42.71 13.14
C ALA A 117 -32.84 43.42 12.51
N ALA A 118 -31.89 42.68 11.97
CA ALA A 118 -30.73 43.26 11.28
C ALA A 118 -31.13 44.03 10.01
N VAL A 119 -32.08 43.49 9.24
CA VAL A 119 -32.64 44.15 8.04
C VAL A 119 -33.42 45.41 8.44
N ALA A 120 -34.25 45.33 9.50
CA ALA A 120 -34.99 46.48 10.03
C ALA A 120 -34.07 47.62 10.50
N MET A 121 -32.86 47.29 10.98
CA MET A 121 -31.84 48.29 11.30
C MET A 121 -31.09 48.85 10.06
N GLY A 122 -31.57 48.57 8.85
CA GLY A 122 -31.00 49.11 7.61
C GLY A 122 -29.73 48.38 7.10
N MET A 123 -29.44 47.19 7.61
CA MET A 123 -28.27 46.44 7.13
C MET A 123 -28.47 45.88 5.72
N SER A 124 -27.49 46.10 4.84
CA SER A 124 -27.49 45.46 3.52
C SER A 124 -27.30 43.94 3.64
N LYS A 125 -27.71 43.19 2.61
CA LYS A 125 -27.56 41.71 2.56
C LYS A 125 -26.11 41.24 2.90
N TRP A 126 -25.12 41.98 2.45
CA TRP A 126 -23.70 41.70 2.74
C TRP A 126 -23.32 41.99 4.21
N GLN A 127 -23.89 43.07 4.76
CA GLN A 127 -23.71 43.41 6.19
C GLN A 127 -24.36 42.36 7.09
N VAL A 128 -25.58 41.91 6.78
CA VAL A 128 -26.28 40.83 7.49
C VAL A 128 -25.41 39.56 7.44
N LEU A 129 -24.91 39.17 6.27
CA LEU A 129 -24.05 38.00 6.16
C LEU A 129 -22.80 38.15 7.04
N LYS A 130 -22.03 39.24 6.89
CA LYS A 130 -20.72 39.41 7.52
C LYS A 130 -20.77 39.69 9.01
N LYS A 131 -21.80 40.50 9.46
CA LYS A 131 -21.87 40.96 10.84
C LYS A 131 -22.80 40.13 11.73
N VAL A 132 -23.72 39.36 11.14
CA VAL A 132 -24.77 38.62 11.88
C VAL A 132 -24.66 37.12 11.59
N GLU A 133 -24.90 36.70 10.35
CA GLU A 133 -25.01 35.27 10.04
C GLU A 133 -23.71 34.51 10.18
N LEU A 134 -22.60 34.98 9.58
CA LEU A 134 -21.31 34.31 9.69
C LEU A 134 -20.82 34.18 11.14
N PRO A 135 -20.85 35.27 11.98
CA PRO A 135 -20.47 35.14 13.38
C PRO A 135 -21.33 34.13 14.16
N LEU A 136 -22.63 34.10 13.93
CA LEU A 136 -23.52 33.14 14.60
C LEU A 136 -23.39 31.70 14.05
N ALA A 137 -23.06 31.56 12.76
CA ALA A 137 -22.82 30.26 12.12
C ALA A 137 -21.43 29.66 12.44
N MET A 138 -20.47 30.47 12.89
CA MET A 138 -19.09 30.04 13.10
C MET A 138 -18.93 28.76 13.93
N PRO A 139 -19.64 28.55 15.06
CA PRO A 139 -19.51 27.31 15.81
C PRO A 139 -19.85 26.07 14.99
N VAL A 140 -20.82 26.15 14.09
CA VAL A 140 -21.24 25.06 13.19
C VAL A 140 -20.24 24.89 12.05
N ILE A 141 -19.75 26.01 11.49
CA ILE A 141 -18.70 26.00 10.45
C ILE A 141 -17.43 25.34 10.99
N PHE A 142 -16.98 25.73 12.19
CA PHE A 142 -15.81 25.11 12.85
C PHE A 142 -16.04 23.61 13.12
N ALA A 143 -17.24 23.19 13.48
CA ALA A 143 -17.56 21.77 13.63
C ALA A 143 -17.36 21.01 12.30
N GLY A 144 -17.74 21.62 11.17
CA GLY A 144 -17.49 21.06 9.84
C GLY A 144 -16.00 20.94 9.51
N ILE A 145 -15.21 21.97 9.77
CA ILE A 145 -13.74 21.95 9.56
C ILE A 145 -13.08 20.91 10.46
N ARG A 146 -13.51 20.81 11.70
CA ARG A 146 -13.04 19.84 12.67
C ARG A 146 -13.31 18.40 12.20
N THR A 147 -14.53 18.12 11.76
CA THR A 147 -14.90 16.82 11.18
C THR A 147 -14.06 16.50 9.94
N ALA A 148 -13.88 17.47 9.03
CA ALA A 148 -13.03 17.33 7.86
C ALA A 148 -11.57 17.01 8.25
N THR A 149 -11.02 17.67 9.28
CA THR A 149 -9.66 17.44 9.76
C THR A 149 -9.48 16.00 10.25
N VAL A 150 -10.38 15.48 11.08
CA VAL A 150 -10.29 14.11 11.60
C VAL A 150 -10.38 13.08 10.46
N ILE A 151 -11.30 13.29 9.51
CA ILE A 151 -11.44 12.43 8.33
C ILE A 151 -10.15 12.45 7.50
N THR A 152 -9.59 13.64 7.21
CA THR A 152 -8.40 13.75 6.36
C THR A 152 -7.15 13.18 7.03
N VAL A 153 -6.96 13.32 8.34
CA VAL A 153 -5.88 12.64 9.07
C VAL A 153 -5.99 11.12 8.91
N GLY A 154 -7.17 10.55 9.08
CA GLY A 154 -7.38 9.10 8.91
C GLY A 154 -7.12 8.64 7.47
N VAL A 155 -7.70 9.32 6.48
CA VAL A 155 -7.55 8.96 5.05
C VAL A 155 -6.12 9.20 4.54
N ALA A 156 -5.38 10.16 5.10
CA ALA A 156 -3.98 10.43 4.73
C ALA A 156 -3.05 9.24 5.00
N THR A 157 -3.41 8.29 5.88
CA THR A 157 -2.66 7.05 6.04
C THR A 157 -2.61 6.24 4.74
N LEU A 158 -3.68 6.28 3.93
CA LEU A 158 -3.76 5.56 2.66
C LEU A 158 -2.90 6.20 1.55
N ALA A 159 -2.47 7.44 1.71
CA ALA A 159 -1.65 8.15 0.72
C ALA A 159 -0.28 7.47 0.47
N SER A 160 0.20 6.69 1.43
CA SER A 160 1.44 5.91 1.28
C SER A 160 1.36 4.84 0.18
N PHE A 161 0.16 4.33 -0.17
CA PHE A 161 -0.01 3.39 -1.29
C PHE A 161 0.40 3.97 -2.65
N ILE A 162 0.33 5.27 -2.80
CA ILE A 162 0.64 6.00 -4.04
C ILE A 162 1.91 6.84 -3.93
N ALA A 163 2.81 6.47 -3.04
CA ALA A 163 4.10 7.14 -2.83
C ALA A 163 4.00 8.59 -2.30
N ALA A 164 2.94 8.95 -1.60
CA ALA A 164 2.80 10.28 -1.01
C ALA A 164 3.42 10.41 0.39
N GLY A 165 3.87 9.29 0.97
CA GLY A 165 4.46 9.27 2.31
C GLY A 165 3.43 9.33 3.43
N GLY A 166 3.90 9.74 4.62
CA GLY A 166 3.08 9.84 5.82
C GLY A 166 3.09 8.57 6.68
N LEU A 167 2.47 8.65 7.84
CA LEU A 167 2.48 7.58 8.86
C LEU A 167 1.92 6.23 8.38
N GLY A 168 1.18 6.22 7.27
CA GLY A 168 0.72 5.01 6.61
C GLY A 168 1.86 4.08 6.14
N GLU A 169 3.06 4.60 5.88
CA GLU A 169 4.21 3.76 5.52
C GLU A 169 4.56 2.76 6.64
N PHE A 170 4.52 3.21 7.90
CA PHE A 170 4.74 2.34 9.04
C PHE A 170 3.60 1.33 9.21
N ILE A 171 2.35 1.76 9.04
CA ILE A 171 1.18 0.88 9.20
C ILE A 171 1.23 -0.25 8.16
N PHE A 172 1.31 0.09 6.88
CA PHE A 172 1.29 -0.91 5.81
C PHE A 172 2.59 -1.72 5.72
N GLY A 173 3.73 -1.09 6.01
CA GLY A 173 4.99 -1.81 6.17
C GLY A 173 4.92 -2.85 7.27
N GLY A 174 4.37 -2.47 8.43
CA GLY A 174 4.17 -3.38 9.56
C GLY A 174 3.21 -4.53 9.26
N ILE A 175 2.10 -4.27 8.55
CA ILE A 175 1.17 -5.32 8.10
C ILE A 175 1.90 -6.29 7.16
N SER A 176 2.64 -5.77 6.17
CA SER A 176 3.34 -6.59 5.19
C SER A 176 4.45 -7.45 5.80
N LEU A 177 5.11 -6.95 6.85
CA LEU A 177 6.20 -7.61 7.55
C LEU A 177 5.76 -8.41 8.77
N ASN A 178 4.47 -8.41 9.11
CA ASN A 178 3.95 -8.97 10.37
C ASN A 178 4.67 -8.41 11.61
N ASN A 179 4.93 -7.11 11.61
CA ASN A 179 5.61 -6.41 12.69
C ASN A 179 4.63 -5.49 13.42
N THR A 180 4.09 -5.96 14.56
CA THR A 180 3.13 -5.21 15.37
C THR A 180 3.70 -3.89 15.89
N ASN A 181 4.99 -3.85 16.28
CA ASN A 181 5.62 -2.61 16.74
C ASN A 181 5.66 -1.55 15.63
N MET A 182 5.92 -1.96 14.39
CA MET A 182 5.90 -1.06 13.24
C MET A 182 4.48 -0.54 12.95
N ILE A 183 3.45 -1.40 13.05
CA ILE A 183 2.04 -0.97 12.90
C ILE A 183 1.70 0.09 13.96
N LEU A 184 2.02 -0.19 15.24
CA LEU A 184 1.73 0.70 16.35
C LEU A 184 2.52 2.02 16.26
N ALA A 185 3.77 1.98 15.80
CA ALA A 185 4.59 3.16 15.57
C ALA A 185 4.02 4.12 14.52
N GLY A 186 3.22 3.63 13.57
CA GLY A 186 2.46 4.46 12.64
C GLY A 186 1.08 4.85 13.15
N ALA A 187 0.34 3.89 13.72
CA ALA A 187 -1.06 4.08 14.10
C ALA A 187 -1.22 4.99 15.34
N ILE A 188 -0.37 4.83 16.36
CA ILE A 188 -0.46 5.65 17.58
C ILE A 188 -0.23 7.14 17.29
N PRO A 189 0.86 7.55 16.59
CA PRO A 189 1.04 8.96 16.24
C PRO A 189 -0.07 9.50 15.35
N ALA A 190 -0.59 8.72 14.37
CA ALA A 190 -1.69 9.15 13.53
C ALA A 190 -2.98 9.42 14.33
N ALA A 191 -3.32 8.53 15.27
CA ALA A 191 -4.45 8.72 16.17
C ALA A 191 -4.25 9.91 17.11
N LEU A 192 -3.06 10.06 17.67
CA LEU A 192 -2.72 11.21 18.54
C LEU A 192 -2.80 12.54 17.78
N LEU A 193 -2.36 12.59 16.53
CA LEU A 193 -2.52 13.78 15.68
C LEU A 193 -4.00 14.11 15.46
N ALA A 194 -4.84 13.12 15.15
CA ALA A 194 -6.29 13.34 14.98
C ALA A 194 -6.92 13.91 16.25
N ILE A 195 -6.62 13.32 17.42
CA ILE A 195 -7.10 13.77 18.72
C ILE A 195 -6.59 15.18 19.05
N LEU A 196 -5.29 15.43 18.84
CA LEU A 196 -4.67 16.73 19.11
C LEU A 196 -5.32 17.84 18.28
N PHE A 197 -5.46 17.63 16.97
CA PHE A 197 -6.06 18.63 16.09
C PHE A 197 -7.57 18.81 16.37
N ASP A 198 -8.28 17.75 16.67
CA ASP A 198 -9.68 17.83 17.12
C ASP A 198 -9.81 18.67 18.40
N PHE A 199 -8.93 18.43 19.38
CA PHE A 199 -8.90 19.20 20.63
C PHE A 199 -8.57 20.67 20.39
N LEU A 200 -7.54 20.98 19.59
CA LEU A 200 -7.14 22.36 19.29
C LEU A 200 -8.25 23.12 18.57
N LEU A 201 -8.86 22.51 17.56
CA LEU A 201 -9.99 23.12 16.83
C LEU A 201 -11.24 23.24 17.70
N SER A 202 -11.49 22.31 18.62
CA SER A 202 -12.57 22.41 19.62
C SER A 202 -12.38 23.59 20.57
N ARG A 203 -11.15 23.89 20.96
CA ARG A 203 -10.84 25.09 21.77
C ARG A 203 -11.10 26.37 20.98
N LEU A 204 -10.74 26.42 19.70
CA LEU A 204 -11.05 27.55 18.82
C LEU A 204 -12.56 27.74 18.63
N GLN A 205 -13.31 26.65 18.49
CA GLN A 205 -14.77 26.67 18.35
C GLN A 205 -15.48 27.30 19.55
N ARG A 206 -14.94 27.14 20.76
CA ARG A 206 -15.53 27.62 22.02
C ARG A 206 -15.16 29.08 22.37
N LEU A 207 -14.44 29.78 21.50
CA LEU A 207 -14.07 31.18 21.76
C LEU A 207 -15.30 32.09 21.67
N ASN A 208 -15.44 33.01 22.63
CA ASN A 208 -16.51 34.00 22.66
C ASN A 208 -16.52 34.89 21.41
N LEU A 209 -17.70 35.36 21.00
CA LEU A 209 -17.93 36.22 19.83
C LEU A 209 -16.96 37.43 19.73
N LYS A 210 -16.52 38.02 20.87
CA LYS A 210 -15.48 39.07 20.87
C LYS A 210 -14.10 38.56 20.42
N LYS A 211 -13.77 37.31 20.72
CA LYS A 211 -12.52 36.64 20.30
C LYS A 211 -12.67 35.94 18.93
N LEU A 212 -13.88 35.92 18.38
CA LEU A 212 -14.17 35.27 17.11
C LEU A 212 -13.44 35.97 15.93
N LYS A 213 -13.31 37.32 15.99
CA LYS A 213 -12.48 38.06 15.02
C LYS A 213 -11.03 37.54 15.04
N THR A 214 -10.53 37.19 16.20
CA THR A 214 -9.18 36.61 16.37
C THR A 214 -9.14 35.19 15.80
N ALA A 215 -10.17 34.38 16.01
CA ALA A 215 -10.24 33.01 15.47
C ALA A 215 -10.32 32.98 13.94
N THR A 216 -11.01 33.95 13.30
CA THR A 216 -11.04 34.07 11.82
C THR A 216 -9.69 34.45 11.21
N ILE A 217 -8.76 34.98 12.00
CA ILE A 217 -7.38 35.27 11.58
C ILE A 217 -6.46 34.09 11.94
N ILE A 218 -6.63 33.55 13.17
CA ILE A 218 -5.77 32.46 13.64
C ILE A 218 -5.94 31.20 12.77
N LEU A 219 -7.16 30.82 12.40
CA LEU A 219 -7.41 29.59 11.64
C LEU A 219 -6.68 29.58 10.28
N PRO A 220 -6.81 30.61 9.41
CA PRO A 220 -6.05 30.65 8.15
C PRO A 220 -4.53 30.65 8.40
N LEU A 221 -4.03 31.39 9.39
CA LEU A 221 -2.62 31.41 9.72
C LEU A 221 -2.11 30.04 10.19
N LEU A 222 -2.89 29.34 11.01
CA LEU A 222 -2.59 27.98 11.46
C LEU A 222 -2.59 27.01 10.28
N LEU A 223 -3.57 27.09 9.40
CA LEU A 223 -3.66 26.25 8.19
C LEU A 223 -2.48 26.53 7.25
N ILE A 224 -2.08 27.78 7.04
CA ILE A 224 -0.91 28.16 6.26
C ILE A 224 0.36 27.62 6.90
N LEU A 225 0.52 27.83 8.22
CA LEU A 225 1.68 27.32 8.96
C LEU A 225 1.79 25.80 8.88
N LEU A 226 0.70 25.07 9.11
CA LEU A 226 0.71 23.59 9.04
C LEU A 226 0.86 23.10 7.60
N SER A 227 0.32 23.82 6.62
CA SER A 227 0.53 23.53 5.20
C SER A 227 1.99 23.73 4.78
N SER A 228 2.75 24.61 5.46
CA SER A 228 4.16 24.84 5.15
C SER A 228 5.04 23.62 5.39
N PHE A 229 4.61 22.68 6.24
CA PHE A 229 5.29 21.39 6.41
C PHE A 229 5.36 20.56 5.11
N TYR A 230 4.43 20.77 4.18
CA TYR A 230 4.50 20.17 2.85
C TYR A 230 5.73 20.60 2.04
N TRP A 231 6.23 21.81 2.28
CA TRP A 231 7.36 22.40 1.55
C TRP A 231 8.72 22.08 2.19
N ILE A 232 8.74 21.43 3.36
CA ILE A 232 10.00 21.01 3.99
C ILE A 232 10.62 19.93 3.12
N PRO A 233 11.83 20.12 2.57
CA PRO A 233 12.51 19.11 1.78
C PRO A 233 12.76 17.86 2.63
N SER A 234 12.55 16.67 2.05
CA SER A 234 13.04 15.44 2.68
C SER A 234 14.57 15.52 2.81
N ALA A 235 15.11 15.06 3.94
CA ALA A 235 16.53 15.18 4.29
C ALA A 235 17.50 14.51 3.28
N TYR A 236 16.99 13.70 2.35
CA TYR A 236 17.78 12.96 1.36
C TYR A 236 17.61 13.55 -0.05
N GLY A 237 18.48 14.48 -0.41
CA GLY A 237 18.62 14.96 -1.79
C GLY A 237 19.46 14.00 -2.61
N SER A 238 18.92 12.87 -3.10
CA SER A 238 19.64 12.03 -4.07
C SER A 238 19.24 12.35 -5.50
N LYS A 239 20.18 12.18 -6.45
CA LYS A 239 19.98 12.39 -7.88
C LYS A 239 18.92 11.47 -8.49
N LEU A 240 18.68 10.31 -7.88
CA LEU A 240 17.73 9.31 -8.33
C LEU A 240 16.71 9.03 -7.23
N LYS A 241 15.47 8.75 -7.65
CA LYS A 241 14.36 8.42 -6.79
C LYS A 241 14.00 6.94 -6.93
N ALA A 242 14.00 6.21 -5.82
CA ALA A 242 13.60 4.80 -5.79
C ALA A 242 12.14 4.64 -5.30
N GLY A 243 11.40 3.73 -5.93
CA GLY A 243 10.10 3.25 -5.48
C GLY A 243 10.22 1.83 -4.96
N PHE A 244 9.85 1.60 -3.72
CA PHE A 244 9.92 0.28 -3.10
C PHE A 244 8.58 -0.11 -2.50
N THR A 245 8.25 -1.41 -2.57
CA THR A 245 7.04 -1.91 -1.89
C THR A 245 7.20 -1.84 -0.37
N PRO A 246 6.09 -1.75 0.40
CA PRO A 246 6.16 -1.74 1.87
C PRO A 246 6.94 -2.95 2.42
N GLU A 247 6.76 -4.12 1.81
CA GLU A 247 7.47 -5.34 2.20
C GLU A 247 8.97 -5.22 1.98
N PHE A 248 9.41 -4.73 0.81
CA PHE A 248 10.82 -4.56 0.47
C PHE A 248 11.56 -3.60 1.39
N MET A 249 10.87 -2.57 1.89
CA MET A 249 11.46 -1.55 2.78
C MET A 249 12.00 -2.13 4.10
N GLY A 250 11.34 -3.11 4.67
CA GLY A 250 11.69 -3.64 6.00
C GLY A 250 12.42 -4.97 5.99
N ARG A 251 12.73 -5.53 4.81
CA ARG A 251 13.38 -6.84 4.69
C ARG A 251 14.90 -6.73 4.69
N ARG A 252 15.57 -7.77 5.21
CA ARG A 252 17.04 -7.89 5.16
C ARG A 252 17.54 -8.14 3.74
N ASP A 253 16.77 -8.81 2.91
CA ASP A 253 16.97 -8.97 1.48
C ASP A 253 16.21 -7.89 0.68
N GLY A 254 16.01 -6.74 1.25
CA GLY A 254 15.40 -5.57 0.68
C GLY A 254 16.22 -4.32 1.01
N ASN A 255 15.54 -3.22 1.32
CA ASN A 255 16.19 -1.93 1.57
C ASN A 255 17.18 -1.98 2.74
N LEU A 256 16.89 -2.75 3.80
CA LEU A 256 17.83 -2.91 4.93
C LEU A 256 19.14 -3.60 4.49
N GLY A 257 19.05 -4.62 3.63
CA GLY A 257 20.24 -5.28 3.06
C GLY A 257 21.00 -4.39 2.09
N LEU A 258 20.30 -3.59 1.29
CA LEU A 258 20.92 -2.60 0.43
C LEU A 258 21.74 -1.58 1.24
N GLN A 259 21.20 -1.12 2.36
CA GLN A 259 21.91 -0.20 3.26
C GLN A 259 23.09 -0.89 3.96
N SER A 260 22.90 -2.08 4.54
CA SER A 260 23.93 -2.75 5.34
C SER A 260 25.06 -3.37 4.51
N LYS A 261 24.73 -4.11 3.42
CA LYS A 261 25.72 -4.83 2.59
C LYS A 261 26.32 -3.97 1.48
N TYR A 262 25.50 -3.12 0.86
CA TYR A 262 25.95 -2.23 -0.21
C TYR A 262 26.34 -0.85 0.28
N GLY A 263 25.84 -0.40 1.46
CA GLY A 263 25.92 1.00 1.87
C GLY A 263 25.13 1.91 0.92
N LEU A 264 24.05 1.39 0.32
CA LEU A 264 23.25 2.12 -0.67
C LEU A 264 22.25 3.02 0.04
N HIS A 265 22.43 4.33 -0.09
CA HIS A 265 21.51 5.34 0.39
C HIS A 265 20.90 6.09 -0.82
N ILE A 266 19.63 5.84 -1.08
CA ILE A 266 18.87 6.44 -2.17
C ILE A 266 17.58 7.04 -1.63
N ARG A 267 17.12 8.15 -2.20
CA ARG A 267 15.81 8.72 -1.86
C ARG A 267 14.71 7.72 -2.21
N THR A 268 14.04 7.18 -1.20
CA THR A 268 13.00 6.16 -1.36
C THR A 268 11.60 6.72 -1.15
N VAL A 269 10.63 6.19 -1.88
CA VAL A 269 9.20 6.34 -1.63
C VAL A 269 8.57 4.96 -1.55
N VAL A 270 7.65 4.79 -0.60
CA VAL A 270 6.87 3.56 -0.51
C VAL A 270 5.71 3.63 -1.49
N ILE A 271 5.53 2.58 -2.29
CA ILE A 271 4.53 2.55 -3.36
C ILE A 271 4.04 1.12 -3.56
N SER A 272 2.77 0.95 -3.92
CA SER A 272 2.24 -0.38 -4.22
C SER A 272 2.79 -0.93 -5.54
N ASP A 273 2.97 -2.26 -5.60
CA ASP A 273 3.42 -2.97 -6.79
C ASP A 273 2.56 -2.68 -8.03
N ALA A 274 1.25 -2.53 -7.84
CA ALA A 274 0.29 -2.30 -8.92
C ALA A 274 0.60 -1.05 -9.79
N VAL A 275 1.17 -0.01 -9.19
CA VAL A 275 1.46 1.27 -9.89
C VAL A 275 2.94 1.53 -10.09
N MET A 276 3.82 0.84 -9.38
CA MET A 276 5.26 1.08 -9.33
C MET A 276 5.95 0.93 -10.69
N TYR A 277 5.65 -0.12 -11.44
CA TYR A 277 6.24 -0.38 -12.76
C TYR A 277 5.85 0.69 -13.79
N LYS A 278 4.57 1.07 -13.79
CA LYS A 278 4.07 2.15 -14.65
C LYS A 278 4.73 3.49 -14.29
N ALA A 279 4.87 3.79 -13.00
CA ALA A 279 5.55 5.01 -12.53
C ALA A 279 7.03 5.04 -12.94
N ALA A 280 7.73 3.90 -12.97
CA ALA A 280 9.09 3.81 -13.50
C ALA A 280 9.10 4.06 -15.01
N TYR A 281 8.18 3.47 -15.77
CA TYR A 281 8.04 3.71 -17.21
C TYR A 281 7.78 5.19 -17.53
N GLU A 282 6.88 5.83 -16.80
CA GLU A 282 6.52 7.26 -16.94
C GLU A 282 7.59 8.21 -16.35
N LYS A 283 8.77 7.72 -15.98
CA LYS A 283 9.91 8.49 -15.46
C LYS A 283 9.63 9.21 -14.12
N GLN A 284 8.62 8.79 -13.39
CA GLN A 284 8.33 9.32 -12.05
C GLN A 284 9.21 8.67 -10.96
N LEU A 285 9.78 7.50 -11.28
CA LEU A 285 10.75 6.76 -10.49
C LEU A 285 11.93 6.37 -11.38
N ASP A 286 13.13 6.28 -10.80
CA ASP A 286 14.36 5.91 -11.51
C ASP A 286 14.76 4.47 -11.24
N VAL A 287 14.61 4.03 -10.00
CA VAL A 287 14.91 2.68 -9.52
C VAL A 287 13.66 2.12 -8.87
N ILE A 288 13.36 0.85 -9.08
CA ILE A 288 12.26 0.17 -8.39
C ILE A 288 12.72 -1.18 -7.84
N SER A 289 12.08 -1.61 -6.74
CA SER A 289 12.11 -3.02 -6.35
C SER A 289 11.14 -3.80 -7.24
N GLY A 290 11.39 -5.09 -7.42
CA GLY A 290 10.46 -5.95 -8.15
C GLY A 290 10.96 -7.39 -8.13
N TYR A 291 10.43 -8.21 -9.01
CA TYR A 291 10.69 -9.64 -9.08
C TYR A 291 11.34 -10.03 -10.40
N SER A 292 12.31 -10.94 -10.35
CA SER A 292 13.11 -11.33 -11.52
C SER A 292 12.30 -12.00 -12.64
N THR A 293 11.14 -12.59 -12.33
CA THR A 293 10.23 -13.21 -13.31
C THR A 293 9.04 -12.32 -13.71
N ASP A 294 9.03 -11.05 -13.31
CA ASP A 294 7.91 -10.14 -13.60
C ASP A 294 7.74 -9.89 -15.11
N GLY A 295 6.55 -10.15 -15.62
CA GLY A 295 6.23 -9.99 -17.04
C GLY A 295 6.33 -8.54 -17.54
N ARG A 296 6.12 -7.57 -16.65
CA ARG A 296 6.17 -6.13 -16.95
C ARG A 296 7.57 -5.60 -17.26
N LEU A 297 8.63 -6.36 -16.91
CA LEU A 297 10.02 -6.01 -17.26
C LEU A 297 10.18 -5.72 -18.75
N LYS A 298 9.72 -6.65 -19.58
CA LYS A 298 9.78 -6.51 -21.06
C LYS A 298 8.87 -5.40 -21.56
N ALA A 299 7.65 -5.33 -21.00
CA ALA A 299 6.62 -4.38 -21.40
C ALA A 299 7.07 -2.92 -21.20
N TYR A 300 7.73 -2.63 -20.08
CA TYR A 300 8.15 -1.28 -19.72
C TYR A 300 9.63 -0.99 -19.99
N GLY A 301 10.32 -1.87 -20.72
CA GLY A 301 11.72 -1.68 -21.08
C GLY A 301 12.65 -1.58 -19.86
N LEU A 302 12.34 -2.32 -18.80
CA LEU A 302 13.14 -2.34 -17.58
C LEU A 302 14.29 -3.36 -17.70
N VAL A 303 15.32 -3.18 -16.90
CA VAL A 303 16.46 -4.10 -16.76
C VAL A 303 16.72 -4.33 -15.29
N VAL A 304 16.97 -5.58 -14.94
CA VAL A 304 17.40 -6.00 -13.60
C VAL A 304 18.86 -5.62 -13.41
N LEU A 305 19.19 -4.97 -12.29
CA LEU A 305 20.56 -4.73 -11.87
C LEU A 305 21.09 -5.99 -11.21
N LYS A 306 22.31 -6.40 -11.62
CA LYS A 306 22.94 -7.60 -11.04
C LYS A 306 23.24 -7.37 -9.56
N ASP A 307 22.82 -8.32 -8.73
CA ASP A 307 23.18 -8.40 -7.31
C ASP A 307 24.59 -8.99 -7.19
N ASP A 308 25.59 -8.13 -7.19
CA ASP A 308 27.01 -8.51 -7.18
C ASP A 308 27.58 -8.79 -5.77
N LYS A 309 26.79 -8.54 -4.71
CA LYS A 309 27.13 -8.89 -3.31
C LYS A 309 26.22 -9.95 -2.69
N GLY A 310 25.21 -10.44 -3.44
CA GLY A 310 24.37 -11.55 -3.02
C GLY A 310 23.49 -11.25 -1.80
N ILE A 311 22.65 -10.19 -1.86
CA ILE A 311 21.66 -9.94 -0.81
C ILE A 311 20.38 -10.75 -0.98
N PHE A 312 20.09 -11.16 -2.23
CA PHE A 312 18.89 -11.92 -2.54
C PHE A 312 19.17 -13.42 -2.48
N PRO A 313 18.60 -14.15 -1.50
CA PRO A 313 18.73 -15.61 -1.47
C PRO A 313 17.93 -16.25 -2.62
N PRO A 314 18.08 -17.55 -2.85
CA PRO A 314 17.24 -18.29 -3.80
C PRO A 314 15.75 -18.27 -3.40
N TYR A 315 14.87 -17.98 -4.38
CA TYR A 315 13.42 -17.90 -4.23
C TYR A 315 12.71 -18.91 -5.14
N TYR A 316 13.02 -20.18 -5.01
CA TYR A 316 12.36 -21.23 -5.79
C TYR A 316 10.93 -21.44 -5.29
N ALA A 317 9.99 -21.40 -6.24
CA ALA A 317 8.57 -21.63 -5.94
C ALA A 317 8.30 -23.12 -5.74
N ALA A 318 7.55 -23.46 -4.70
CA ALA A 318 7.07 -24.81 -4.42
C ALA A 318 5.72 -24.78 -3.71
N PRO A 319 4.84 -25.77 -3.88
CA PRO A 319 3.63 -25.87 -3.09
C PRO A 319 3.98 -26.28 -1.65
N ILE A 320 3.44 -25.55 -0.69
CA ILE A 320 3.45 -25.94 0.72
C ILE A 320 2.07 -26.45 1.14
N VAL A 321 2.05 -27.58 1.82
CA VAL A 321 0.84 -28.34 2.10
C VAL A 321 0.82 -28.77 3.55
N ARG A 322 -0.33 -28.69 4.23
CA ARG A 322 -0.48 -29.25 5.57
C ARG A 322 -0.36 -30.78 5.55
N GLU A 323 0.38 -31.36 6.46
CA GLU A 323 0.48 -32.82 6.56
C GLU A 323 -0.87 -33.52 6.72
N ASN A 324 -1.79 -32.94 7.49
CA ASN A 324 -3.14 -33.48 7.65
C ASN A 324 -3.92 -33.52 6.31
N SER A 325 -3.69 -32.54 5.44
CA SER A 325 -4.30 -32.53 4.11
C SER A 325 -3.70 -33.63 3.22
N LEU A 326 -2.40 -33.89 3.30
CA LEU A 326 -1.77 -35.00 2.58
C LEU A 326 -2.25 -36.36 3.08
N LYS A 327 -2.49 -36.52 4.38
CA LYS A 327 -3.08 -37.75 4.95
C LYS A 327 -4.53 -37.94 4.51
N LYS A 328 -5.31 -36.85 4.41
CA LYS A 328 -6.69 -36.86 3.97
C LYS A 328 -6.82 -37.13 2.47
N PHE A 329 -5.95 -36.58 1.65
CA PHE A 329 -5.99 -36.63 0.19
C PHE A 329 -4.73 -37.35 -0.34
N ALA A 330 -4.77 -38.68 -0.35
CA ALA A 330 -3.60 -39.53 -0.62
C ALA A 330 -2.93 -39.28 -1.99
N LEU A 331 -3.65 -38.83 -3.01
CA LEU A 331 -3.11 -38.53 -4.34
C LEU A 331 -2.51 -37.12 -4.45
N LEU A 332 -2.77 -36.24 -3.47
CA LEU A 332 -2.46 -34.81 -3.57
C LEU A 332 -0.99 -34.53 -3.82
N GLU A 333 -0.07 -35.15 -3.07
CA GLU A 333 1.38 -34.96 -3.24
C GLU A 333 1.83 -35.35 -4.65
N LYS A 334 1.37 -36.51 -5.15
CA LYS A 334 1.72 -37.01 -6.50
C LYS A 334 1.25 -36.06 -7.59
N ILE A 335 0.04 -35.53 -7.45
CA ILE A 335 -0.58 -34.61 -8.41
C ILE A 335 0.15 -33.26 -8.42
N LEU A 336 0.40 -32.67 -7.25
CA LEU A 336 1.09 -31.38 -7.17
C LEU A 336 2.51 -31.44 -7.72
N ASN A 337 3.22 -32.56 -7.53
CA ASN A 337 4.54 -32.78 -8.06
C ASN A 337 4.59 -32.98 -9.59
N LEU A 338 3.47 -33.03 -10.31
CA LEU A 338 3.43 -33.02 -11.79
C LEU A 338 4.03 -31.73 -12.39
N LEU A 339 3.98 -30.61 -11.64
CA LEU A 339 4.62 -29.35 -12.05
C LEU A 339 6.11 -29.25 -11.67
N ALA A 340 6.65 -30.21 -10.90
CA ALA A 340 8.04 -30.17 -10.47
C ALA A 340 9.01 -30.07 -11.65
N GLY A 341 9.85 -29.03 -11.68
CA GLY A 341 10.83 -28.79 -12.74
C GLY A 341 10.26 -28.43 -14.12
N LYS A 342 8.94 -28.16 -14.24
CA LYS A 342 8.29 -27.89 -15.53
C LYS A 342 8.33 -26.45 -15.98
N ILE A 343 8.58 -25.51 -15.09
CA ILE A 343 8.56 -24.08 -15.37
C ILE A 343 9.91 -23.51 -14.99
N ASN A 344 10.65 -22.97 -15.95
CA ASN A 344 11.87 -22.18 -15.70
C ASN A 344 11.57 -20.68 -15.66
N ASP A 345 12.56 -19.85 -15.33
CA ASP A 345 12.43 -18.39 -15.19
C ASP A 345 11.85 -17.74 -16.46
N SER A 346 12.35 -18.12 -17.64
CA SER A 346 11.89 -17.58 -18.93
C SER A 346 10.42 -17.95 -19.20
N THR A 347 10.03 -19.19 -18.91
CA THR A 347 8.66 -19.65 -19.04
C THR A 347 7.74 -18.87 -18.09
N MET A 348 8.13 -18.74 -16.82
CA MET A 348 7.31 -18.00 -15.84
C MET A 348 7.15 -16.53 -16.21
N THR A 349 8.24 -15.87 -16.65
CA THR A 349 8.18 -14.50 -17.17
C THR A 349 7.20 -14.37 -18.34
N ALA A 350 7.16 -15.36 -19.26
CA ALA A 350 6.23 -15.34 -20.38
C ALA A 350 4.76 -15.54 -19.95
N LEU A 351 4.51 -16.38 -18.93
CA LEU A 351 3.18 -16.55 -18.35
C LEU A 351 2.71 -15.28 -17.62
N ASN A 352 3.58 -14.70 -16.81
CA ASN A 352 3.33 -13.44 -16.10
C ASN A 352 3.05 -12.29 -17.09
N TYR A 353 3.77 -12.21 -18.21
CA TYR A 353 3.53 -11.20 -19.24
C TYR A 353 2.11 -11.28 -19.83
N LYS A 354 1.59 -12.51 -20.03
CA LYS A 354 0.23 -12.71 -20.54
C LYS A 354 -0.82 -12.18 -19.55
N THR A 355 -0.61 -12.38 -18.26
CA THR A 355 -1.57 -11.98 -17.22
C THR A 355 -1.41 -10.50 -16.86
N ASP A 356 -0.18 -10.05 -16.56
CA ASP A 356 0.06 -8.72 -15.97
C ASP A 356 0.01 -7.60 -17.00
N TYR A 357 0.36 -7.91 -18.28
CA TYR A 357 0.42 -6.91 -19.34
C TYR A 357 -0.64 -7.10 -20.43
N LEU A 358 -0.85 -8.34 -20.92
CA LEU A 358 -1.88 -8.62 -21.93
C LEU A 358 -3.28 -8.83 -21.31
N HIS A 359 -3.39 -8.77 -19.98
CA HIS A 359 -4.65 -8.90 -19.23
C HIS A 359 -5.46 -10.16 -19.56
N GLN A 360 -4.78 -11.26 -19.92
CA GLN A 360 -5.41 -12.56 -20.07
C GLN A 360 -5.75 -13.13 -18.70
N SER A 361 -6.87 -13.83 -18.58
CA SER A 361 -7.24 -14.45 -17.30
C SER A 361 -6.18 -15.47 -16.85
N PRO A 362 -5.82 -15.52 -15.57
CA PRO A 362 -4.88 -16.50 -15.02
C PRO A 362 -5.30 -17.93 -15.36
N GLU A 363 -6.61 -18.22 -15.28
CA GLU A 363 -7.18 -19.53 -15.63
C GLU A 363 -6.86 -19.93 -17.08
N LYS A 364 -7.06 -19.01 -18.04
CA LYS A 364 -6.73 -19.28 -19.45
C LYS A 364 -5.23 -19.54 -19.62
N VAL A 365 -4.38 -18.70 -19.03
CA VAL A 365 -2.92 -18.83 -19.11
C VAL A 365 -2.45 -20.15 -18.51
N ALA A 366 -3.01 -20.55 -17.37
CA ALA A 366 -2.75 -21.83 -16.71
C ALA A 366 -3.15 -23.02 -17.57
N LYS A 367 -4.36 -22.99 -18.14
CA LYS A 367 -4.87 -24.06 -19.02
C LYS A 367 -4.02 -24.22 -20.28
N ASP A 368 -3.73 -23.11 -20.98
CA ASP A 368 -2.92 -23.11 -22.19
C ASP A 368 -1.53 -23.71 -21.93
N PHE A 369 -0.92 -23.37 -20.78
CA PHE A 369 0.35 -23.96 -20.38
C PHE A 369 0.25 -25.46 -20.10
N LEU A 370 -0.74 -25.90 -19.31
CA LEU A 370 -0.92 -27.33 -19.00
C LEU A 370 -1.19 -28.16 -20.24
N VAL A 371 -1.95 -27.63 -21.21
CA VAL A 371 -2.16 -28.26 -22.52
C VAL A 371 -0.83 -28.41 -23.28
N SER A 372 -0.02 -27.34 -23.32
CA SER A 372 1.28 -27.36 -23.99
C SER A 372 2.27 -28.35 -23.40
N GLN A 373 2.11 -28.68 -22.10
CA GLN A 373 2.93 -29.66 -21.40
C GLN A 373 2.32 -31.07 -21.36
N ASN A 374 1.20 -31.31 -22.04
CA ASN A 374 0.43 -32.58 -21.99
C ASN A 374 0.00 -32.97 -20.57
N LEU A 375 -0.22 -31.98 -19.69
CA LEU A 375 -0.64 -32.17 -18.29
C LEU A 375 -2.12 -31.86 -18.07
N TRP A 376 -2.79 -31.20 -18.99
CA TRP A 376 -4.21 -30.89 -18.84
C TRP A 376 -5.10 -32.11 -19.06
N LYS A 377 -6.04 -32.32 -18.15
CA LYS A 377 -7.12 -33.32 -18.28
C LYS A 377 -8.45 -32.68 -17.89
N PRO A 378 -9.58 -33.14 -18.47
CA PRO A 378 -10.90 -32.73 -18.03
C PRO A 378 -11.11 -33.05 -16.54
N ALA A 379 -11.88 -32.19 -15.86
CA ALA A 379 -12.23 -32.42 -14.46
C ALA A 379 -13.06 -33.73 -14.33
N GLN A 380 -12.79 -34.47 -13.25
CA GLN A 380 -13.54 -35.64 -12.83
C GLN A 380 -14.74 -35.26 -11.94
N ASN A 381 -15.44 -36.24 -11.35
CA ASN A 381 -16.71 -36.04 -10.66
C ASN A 381 -16.65 -35.22 -9.35
N GLY A 382 -15.48 -35.05 -8.73
CA GLY A 382 -15.30 -34.19 -7.54
C GLY A 382 -16.01 -34.66 -6.25
N ASN A 383 -16.22 -35.95 -6.06
CA ASN A 383 -17.03 -36.52 -4.97
C ASN A 383 -16.22 -37.09 -3.80
N GLU A 384 -14.88 -37.05 -3.85
CA GLU A 384 -13.99 -37.60 -2.81
C GLU A 384 -13.45 -36.53 -1.84
N GLY A 385 -14.10 -35.39 -1.76
CA GLY A 385 -13.75 -34.29 -0.88
C GLY A 385 -13.25 -33.05 -1.59
N VAL A 386 -13.10 -31.95 -0.83
CA VAL A 386 -12.76 -30.64 -1.35
C VAL A 386 -11.38 -30.23 -0.86
N VAL A 387 -10.48 -29.91 -1.77
CA VAL A 387 -9.15 -29.34 -1.51
C VAL A 387 -9.24 -27.81 -1.63
N ARG A 388 -8.75 -27.08 -0.64
CA ARG A 388 -8.79 -25.61 -0.58
C ARG A 388 -7.41 -25.05 -0.93
N ILE A 389 -7.30 -24.32 -2.05
CA ILE A 389 -6.06 -23.71 -2.50
C ILE A 389 -6.08 -22.21 -2.20
N GLY A 390 -5.05 -21.69 -1.53
CA GLY A 390 -4.84 -20.27 -1.34
C GLY A 390 -3.90 -19.66 -2.35
N SER A 391 -3.89 -18.33 -2.47
CA SER A 391 -2.85 -17.59 -3.19
C SER A 391 -2.61 -16.20 -2.60
N LYS A 392 -1.40 -15.68 -2.81
CA LYS A 392 -1.08 -14.26 -2.57
C LYS A 392 -1.73 -13.38 -3.65
N ILE A 393 -1.66 -12.05 -3.46
CA ILE A 393 -2.34 -11.04 -4.30
C ILE A 393 -1.48 -10.59 -5.50
N PHE A 394 -1.03 -11.50 -6.36
CA PHE A 394 -0.35 -11.15 -7.62
C PHE A 394 -0.48 -12.24 -8.70
N GLY A 395 -0.33 -11.85 -9.97
CA GLY A 395 -0.67 -12.65 -11.15
C GLY A 395 -0.06 -14.05 -11.17
N GLU A 396 1.24 -14.18 -10.87
CA GLU A 396 1.94 -15.46 -10.82
C GLU A 396 1.28 -16.45 -9.85
N GLN A 397 0.88 -15.98 -8.68
CA GLN A 397 0.22 -16.83 -7.69
C GLN A 397 -1.18 -17.30 -8.15
N TYR A 398 -1.89 -16.47 -8.88
CA TYR A 398 -3.18 -16.86 -9.46
C TYR A 398 -2.99 -17.93 -10.53
N ILE A 399 -2.00 -17.76 -11.43
CA ILE A 399 -1.68 -18.76 -12.46
C ILE A 399 -1.33 -20.10 -11.81
N LEU A 400 -0.49 -20.11 -10.77
CA LEU A 400 -0.09 -21.33 -10.07
C LEU A 400 -1.25 -22.00 -9.34
N ALA A 401 -2.12 -21.22 -8.69
CA ALA A 401 -3.31 -21.74 -8.01
C ALA A 401 -4.27 -22.39 -9.01
N ASP A 402 -4.48 -21.78 -10.18
CA ASP A 402 -5.32 -22.33 -11.25
C ASP A 402 -4.70 -23.59 -11.86
N MET A 403 -3.38 -23.63 -12.08
CA MET A 403 -2.69 -24.86 -12.52
C MET A 403 -2.91 -26.00 -11.52
N TYR A 404 -2.71 -25.77 -10.24
CA TYR A 404 -2.94 -26.79 -9.22
C TYR A 404 -4.41 -27.21 -9.14
N SER A 405 -5.33 -26.27 -9.25
CA SER A 405 -6.77 -26.58 -9.28
C SER A 405 -7.11 -27.52 -10.45
N MET A 406 -6.64 -27.22 -11.66
CA MET A 406 -6.89 -28.04 -12.85
C MET A 406 -6.24 -29.42 -12.75
N LEU A 407 -5.02 -29.49 -12.22
CA LEU A 407 -4.34 -30.78 -12.03
C LEU A 407 -5.08 -31.65 -11.01
N ILE A 408 -5.50 -31.10 -9.88
CA ILE A 408 -6.22 -31.86 -8.87
C ILE A 408 -7.54 -32.38 -9.43
N LYS A 409 -8.32 -31.52 -10.08
CA LYS A 409 -9.60 -31.91 -10.70
C LYS A 409 -9.43 -32.91 -11.85
N GLY A 410 -8.34 -32.85 -12.61
CA GLY A 410 -8.11 -33.72 -13.78
C GLY A 410 -7.48 -35.07 -13.42
N TYR A 411 -6.82 -35.21 -12.27
CA TYR A 411 -6.08 -36.42 -11.89
C TYR A 411 -6.64 -37.11 -10.64
N SER A 412 -7.72 -36.60 -10.05
CA SER A 412 -8.43 -37.22 -8.93
C SER A 412 -9.91 -36.87 -8.94
N ASN A 413 -10.68 -37.56 -8.11
CA ASN A 413 -12.07 -37.23 -7.83
C ASN A 413 -12.23 -36.18 -6.71
N TYR A 414 -11.18 -35.41 -6.40
CA TYR A 414 -11.29 -34.29 -5.45
C TYR A 414 -11.87 -33.06 -6.16
N ASP A 415 -12.78 -32.36 -5.49
CA ASP A 415 -13.16 -31.01 -5.90
C ASP A 415 -12.16 -29.99 -5.34
N VAL A 416 -12.17 -28.79 -5.90
CA VAL A 416 -11.24 -27.70 -5.51
C VAL A 416 -11.98 -26.40 -5.33
N VAL A 417 -11.73 -25.75 -4.20
CA VAL A 417 -12.12 -24.36 -3.97
C VAL A 417 -10.85 -23.51 -3.89
N THR A 418 -10.75 -22.53 -4.79
CA THR A 418 -9.66 -21.57 -4.80
C THR A 418 -10.03 -20.32 -3.99
N LYS A 419 -9.17 -19.94 -3.05
CA LYS A 419 -9.23 -18.69 -2.28
C LYS A 419 -8.06 -17.81 -2.70
N THR A 420 -8.21 -17.19 -3.87
CA THR A 420 -7.16 -16.34 -4.45
C THR A 420 -7.16 -14.94 -3.86
N GLY A 421 -6.00 -14.27 -3.88
CA GLY A 421 -5.91 -12.88 -3.46
C GLY A 421 -6.07 -12.64 -1.96
N LEU A 422 -5.68 -13.59 -1.12
CA LEU A 422 -5.78 -13.46 0.35
C LEU A 422 -4.94 -12.31 0.92
N GLY A 423 -3.92 -11.84 0.20
CA GLY A 423 -3.01 -10.79 0.63
C GLY A 423 -1.54 -11.19 0.51
N GLY A 424 -0.71 -10.71 1.45
CA GLY A 424 0.71 -11.07 1.51
C GLY A 424 1.00 -12.40 2.21
N THR A 425 2.29 -12.70 2.35
CA THR A 425 2.80 -13.95 2.96
C THR A 425 2.13 -14.29 4.30
N LYS A 426 2.03 -13.31 5.21
CA LYS A 426 1.47 -13.54 6.54
C LYS A 426 0.03 -14.04 6.50
N ILE A 427 -0.82 -13.41 5.68
CA ILE A 427 -2.25 -13.78 5.61
C ILE A 427 -2.44 -15.18 5.02
N CYS A 428 -1.69 -15.49 3.95
CA CYS A 428 -1.72 -16.84 3.36
C CYS A 428 -1.20 -17.91 4.33
N PHE A 429 -0.12 -17.62 5.03
CA PHE A 429 0.47 -18.55 6.00
C PHE A 429 -0.45 -18.78 7.20
N ASP A 430 -1.08 -17.72 7.72
CA ASP A 430 -2.08 -17.85 8.78
C ASP A 430 -3.31 -18.66 8.33
N ALA A 431 -3.78 -18.43 7.10
CA ALA A 431 -4.87 -19.22 6.55
C ALA A 431 -4.52 -20.72 6.44
N LEU A 432 -3.25 -21.04 6.09
CA LEU A 432 -2.75 -22.41 6.04
C LEU A 432 -2.66 -23.04 7.43
N THR A 433 -2.08 -22.35 8.41
CA THR A 433 -1.91 -22.86 9.78
C THR A 433 -3.21 -22.97 10.55
N ASN A 434 -4.20 -22.10 10.24
CA ASN A 434 -5.54 -22.11 10.87
C ASN A 434 -6.58 -22.95 10.10
N ASP A 435 -6.15 -23.91 9.27
CA ASP A 435 -7.05 -24.83 8.57
C ASP A 435 -8.08 -24.16 7.63
N GLN A 436 -7.80 -22.97 7.13
CA GLN A 436 -8.69 -22.29 6.19
C GLN A 436 -8.39 -22.64 4.73
N ILE A 437 -7.14 -23.03 4.43
CA ILE A 437 -6.67 -23.56 3.16
C ILE A 437 -5.82 -24.81 3.42
N ASP A 438 -5.66 -25.67 2.42
CA ASP A 438 -4.90 -26.90 2.49
C ASP A 438 -3.48 -26.76 1.93
N LEU A 439 -3.33 -25.86 0.96
CA LEU A 439 -2.05 -25.55 0.31
C LEU A 439 -2.04 -24.15 -0.32
N TYR A 440 -0.85 -23.64 -0.57
CA TYR A 440 -0.61 -22.53 -1.50
C TYR A 440 0.84 -22.58 -2.03
N PRO A 441 1.16 -21.93 -3.18
CA PRO A 441 2.54 -21.80 -3.67
C PRO A 441 3.32 -20.80 -2.79
N GLU A 442 4.49 -21.20 -2.27
CA GLU A 442 5.38 -20.33 -1.50
C GLU A 442 6.80 -20.36 -2.08
N TYR A 443 7.63 -19.41 -1.70
CA TYR A 443 8.99 -19.25 -2.19
C TYR A 443 10.00 -19.52 -1.07
N THR A 444 11.09 -20.26 -1.39
CA THR A 444 12.08 -20.68 -0.39
C THR A 444 12.71 -19.52 0.38
N GLY A 445 13.06 -18.43 -0.30
CA GLY A 445 13.57 -17.22 0.34
C GLY A 445 12.56 -16.55 1.29
N THR A 446 11.27 -16.56 0.95
CA THR A 446 10.21 -16.07 1.84
C THR A 446 10.05 -16.98 3.05
N GLY A 447 10.04 -18.30 2.85
CA GLY A 447 10.03 -19.27 3.94
C GLY A 447 11.18 -19.07 4.93
N LEU A 448 12.37 -18.82 4.39
CA LEU A 448 13.59 -18.57 5.19
C LEU A 448 13.50 -17.23 5.95
N LEU A 449 13.30 -16.13 5.23
CA LEU A 449 13.52 -14.79 5.78
C LEU A 449 12.29 -14.17 6.45
N THR A 450 11.07 -14.59 6.06
CA THR A 450 9.83 -13.99 6.56
C THR A 450 9.11 -14.89 7.57
N ILE A 451 9.15 -16.21 7.39
CA ILE A 451 8.41 -17.16 8.23
C ILE A 451 9.30 -17.78 9.31
N LEU A 452 10.43 -18.39 8.94
CA LEU A 452 11.33 -19.04 9.91
C LEU A 452 12.20 -18.04 10.66
N GLN A 453 12.67 -16.99 10.00
CA GLN A 453 13.49 -15.91 10.56
C GLN A 453 14.67 -16.40 11.43
N PRO A 454 15.57 -17.24 10.89
CA PRO A 454 16.73 -17.70 11.66
C PRO A 454 17.75 -16.57 11.88
N THR A 455 18.80 -16.87 12.66
CA THR A 455 19.90 -15.92 12.87
C THR A 455 20.65 -15.59 11.57
N VAL A 456 21.30 -14.43 11.51
CA VAL A 456 22.05 -13.96 10.32
C VAL A 456 23.08 -15.00 9.88
N ARG A 457 23.82 -15.61 10.83
CA ARG A 457 24.81 -16.64 10.54
C ARG A 457 24.20 -17.84 9.79
N VAL A 458 22.99 -18.26 10.18
CA VAL A 458 22.28 -19.35 9.49
C VAL A 458 21.83 -18.90 8.10
N ILE A 459 21.27 -17.69 7.98
CA ILE A 459 20.87 -17.13 6.68
C ILE A 459 22.06 -17.16 5.72
N ASP A 460 23.21 -16.61 6.12
CA ASP A 460 24.40 -16.53 5.29
C ASP A 460 24.90 -17.93 4.87
N SER A 461 24.80 -18.93 5.75
CA SER A 461 25.24 -20.29 5.44
C SER A 461 24.31 -21.03 4.47
N VAL A 462 22.98 -20.88 4.61
CA VAL A 462 22.00 -21.62 3.80
C VAL A 462 21.62 -20.91 2.50
N SER A 463 21.86 -19.60 2.37
CA SER A 463 21.60 -18.84 1.14
C SER A 463 22.63 -19.05 0.03
N THR A 464 23.66 -19.87 0.27
CA THR A 464 24.74 -20.14 -0.68
C THR A 464 24.30 -20.99 -1.88
N SER A 465 23.25 -21.79 -1.75
CA SER A 465 22.70 -22.60 -2.84
C SER A 465 21.18 -22.79 -2.71
N SER A 466 20.54 -23.09 -3.84
CA SER A 466 19.10 -23.41 -3.89
C SER A 466 18.75 -24.60 -3.01
N ASP A 467 19.58 -25.66 -3.05
CA ASP A 467 19.32 -26.89 -2.31
C ASP A 467 19.49 -26.70 -0.80
N ALA A 468 20.50 -25.94 -0.37
CA ALA A 468 20.68 -25.61 1.04
C ALA A 468 19.51 -24.81 1.59
N THR A 469 19.05 -23.78 0.85
CA THR A 469 17.87 -22.98 1.21
C THR A 469 16.62 -23.85 1.27
N TYR A 470 16.37 -24.66 0.23
CA TYR A 470 15.20 -25.52 0.16
C TYR A 470 15.16 -26.55 1.31
N ASN A 471 16.24 -27.27 1.56
CA ASN A 471 16.31 -28.27 2.63
C ASN A 471 16.09 -27.62 4.01
N TYR A 472 16.67 -26.46 4.24
CA TYR A 472 16.50 -25.75 5.50
C TYR A 472 15.04 -25.34 5.74
N VAL A 473 14.36 -24.77 4.75
CA VAL A 473 12.95 -24.37 4.91
C VAL A 473 12.03 -25.58 5.02
N LYS A 474 12.28 -26.63 4.24
CA LYS A 474 11.53 -27.88 4.28
C LYS A 474 11.54 -28.48 5.70
N ASP A 475 12.73 -28.69 6.26
CA ASP A 475 12.90 -29.28 7.59
C ASP A 475 12.33 -28.38 8.70
N GLY A 476 12.54 -27.06 8.56
CA GLY A 476 12.04 -26.08 9.52
C GLY A 476 10.51 -25.99 9.56
N PHE A 477 9.83 -26.06 8.42
CA PHE A 477 8.36 -26.03 8.33
C PHE A 477 7.74 -27.32 8.82
N GLU A 478 8.34 -28.46 8.48
CA GLU A 478 7.86 -29.77 8.95
C GLU A 478 7.92 -29.85 10.47
N LYS A 479 9.07 -29.50 11.07
CA LYS A 479 9.26 -29.54 12.53
C LYS A 479 8.41 -28.54 13.30
N LYS A 480 8.24 -27.30 12.78
CA LYS A 480 7.63 -26.22 13.54
C LYS A 480 6.13 -26.10 13.32
N TYR A 481 5.66 -26.46 12.11
CA TYR A 481 4.30 -26.17 11.69
C TYR A 481 3.51 -27.37 11.17
N ASN A 482 4.14 -28.56 11.02
CA ASN A 482 3.56 -29.73 10.36
C ASN A 482 3.11 -29.43 8.92
N ILE A 483 3.93 -28.64 8.21
CA ILE A 483 3.72 -28.25 6.82
C ILE A 483 4.85 -28.81 5.97
N LYS A 484 4.48 -29.51 4.90
CA LYS A 484 5.42 -30.12 3.98
C LYS A 484 5.67 -29.21 2.77
N TRP A 485 6.94 -28.97 2.45
CA TRP A 485 7.37 -28.40 1.17
C TRP A 485 7.47 -29.53 0.15
N LEU A 486 6.74 -29.40 -0.96
CA LEU A 486 6.87 -30.35 -2.06
C LEU A 486 7.96 -29.91 -3.03
N LYS A 487 8.17 -30.69 -4.11
CA LYS A 487 9.25 -30.42 -5.06
C LYS A 487 9.14 -29.05 -5.71
N PRO A 488 10.25 -28.31 -5.88
CA PRO A 488 10.24 -27.02 -6.55
C PRO A 488 9.71 -27.10 -7.98
N ILE A 489 8.98 -26.07 -8.39
CA ILE A 489 8.36 -25.97 -9.73
C ILE A 489 9.44 -25.81 -10.81
N GLY A 490 10.57 -25.11 -10.48
CA GLY A 490 11.75 -25.02 -11.34
C GLY A 490 12.20 -23.61 -11.69
N PHE A 491 11.47 -22.55 -11.25
CA PHE A 491 11.86 -21.17 -11.47
C PHE A 491 12.20 -20.46 -10.14
N ASN A 492 13.04 -19.42 -10.26
CA ASN A 492 13.52 -18.61 -9.16
C ASN A 492 12.97 -17.17 -9.29
N ASN A 493 11.97 -16.84 -8.50
CA ASN A 493 11.38 -15.50 -8.49
C ASN A 493 11.99 -14.64 -7.37
N ALA A 494 13.27 -14.29 -7.52
CA ALA A 494 14.01 -13.47 -6.56
C ALA A 494 13.58 -12.00 -6.61
N TYR A 495 13.74 -11.31 -5.48
CA TYR A 495 13.72 -9.85 -5.50
C TYR A 495 14.84 -9.30 -6.40
N ALA A 496 14.59 -8.14 -6.98
CA ALA A 496 15.53 -7.46 -7.84
C ALA A 496 15.39 -5.93 -7.74
N LEU A 497 16.47 -5.21 -7.95
CA LEU A 497 16.42 -3.80 -8.29
C LEU A 497 16.38 -3.63 -9.81
N MET A 498 15.58 -2.70 -10.27
CA MET A 498 15.33 -2.47 -11.69
C MET A 498 15.42 -1.00 -12.04
N MET A 499 15.87 -0.74 -13.26
CA MET A 499 15.89 0.59 -13.87
C MET A 499 15.38 0.53 -15.31
N ARG A 500 14.95 1.67 -15.87
CA ARG A 500 14.73 1.75 -17.31
C ARG A 500 16.04 1.43 -18.05
N ARG A 501 15.95 0.57 -19.06
CA ARG A 501 17.11 0.08 -19.86
C ARG A 501 17.92 1.24 -20.45
N GLU A 502 17.25 2.24 -21.01
CA GLU A 502 17.90 3.42 -21.60
C GLU A 502 18.64 4.24 -20.53
N GLN A 503 18.04 4.44 -19.37
CA GLN A 503 18.63 5.17 -18.27
C GLN A 503 19.83 4.42 -17.69
N ALA A 504 19.70 3.12 -17.43
CA ALA A 504 20.79 2.28 -16.94
C ALA A 504 21.99 2.30 -17.90
N LYS A 505 21.74 2.20 -19.23
CA LYS A 505 22.78 2.30 -20.27
C LYS A 505 23.43 3.69 -20.29
N LYS A 506 22.62 4.77 -20.25
CA LYS A 506 23.13 6.17 -20.25
C LYS A 506 24.01 6.45 -19.03
N LEU A 507 23.66 5.92 -17.87
CA LEU A 507 24.38 6.13 -16.61
C LEU A 507 25.48 5.06 -16.37
N ASN A 508 25.63 4.11 -17.29
CA ASN A 508 26.55 2.95 -17.19
C ASN A 508 26.37 2.14 -15.89
N ILE A 509 25.09 1.92 -15.49
CA ILE A 509 24.71 1.17 -14.30
C ILE A 509 24.29 -0.24 -14.74
N LYS A 510 25.03 -1.28 -14.31
CA LYS A 510 24.74 -2.69 -14.60
C LYS A 510 24.52 -3.51 -13.33
N THR A 511 25.17 -3.09 -12.24
CA THR A 511 25.12 -3.78 -10.95
C THR A 511 24.58 -2.85 -9.86
N ILE A 512 24.22 -3.41 -8.71
CA ILE A 512 23.82 -2.62 -7.54
C ILE A 512 25.01 -1.79 -7.03
N SER A 513 26.24 -2.32 -7.11
CA SER A 513 27.44 -1.55 -6.78
C SER A 513 27.69 -0.38 -7.73
N ASP A 514 27.33 -0.50 -9.03
CA ASP A 514 27.42 0.63 -9.97
C ASP A 514 26.44 1.74 -9.60
N LEU A 515 25.20 1.35 -9.23
CA LEU A 515 24.19 2.30 -8.76
C LEU A 515 24.71 3.09 -7.55
N LYS A 516 25.29 2.41 -6.55
CA LYS A 516 25.89 3.06 -5.39
C LYS A 516 26.96 4.08 -5.82
N ARG A 517 27.94 3.65 -6.65
CA ARG A 517 29.01 4.54 -7.13
C ARG A 517 28.47 5.77 -7.84
N TYR A 518 27.42 5.61 -8.65
CA TYR A 518 26.77 6.74 -9.32
C TYR A 518 26.13 7.73 -8.33
N LEU A 519 25.49 7.24 -7.27
CA LEU A 519 24.87 8.09 -6.25
C LEU A 519 25.93 8.84 -5.42
N GLU A 520 27.08 8.26 -5.20
CA GLU A 520 28.21 8.85 -4.46
C GLU A 520 29.10 9.76 -5.34
N SER A 521 29.11 9.59 -6.64
CA SER A 521 29.79 10.51 -7.56
C SER A 521 29.06 11.85 -7.60
N LYS A 522 29.80 12.93 -7.30
CA LYS A 522 29.29 14.30 -7.24
C LYS A 522 28.79 14.86 -8.58
#